data_dca7c975e1cfae499e3e73e9102004f0
#
_entry.id   dca7c975e1cfae499e3e73e9102004f0
#
_cell.length_a   1.000
_cell.length_b   1.000
_cell.length_c   1.000
_cell.angle_alpha   90.00
_cell.angle_beta   90.00
_cell.angle_gamma   90.00
#
_symmetry.space_group_name_H-M   'P 1'
#
loop_
_entity.id
_entity.type
_entity.pdbx_description
1 polymer ?
#
loop_
_entity_poly.entity_id
_entity_poly.type
_entity_poly.pdbx_seq_one_letter_code
_entity_poly.pdbx_strand_id
1 'polypeptide(L)'
;MLGVAGAGATATALAPQVAFQPALVSLASGSEHSSHGETTKSSANQNEMTADEMDEHHEAGIKSFPAPTKGKGGLILEPEIEGDIKVFNLTCEIVRWDHSPGVIVEAWTYNGVVPGPEIRATEGDTVRINVTNNLPESTSVHFHGLMVPNAQDGVPFITQPPIKPGQKYTYEFQIKMGNAGAHMYHSHHNSTEQVTKGLLGAFVVEPKDPSTRPAFDVDYTMILGDGPIGGFHINGKGFPATEPLTCKKGERLLIRFMNEGLMIHPMHLHGFPMQVIAQDGWLLPQPYHCDTLNIAPGQRFEVIVVPDELGVWAFHCHILSHAESREGMFGMTTALIVTE
;
A
#
# COMPACT_ATOMS: atom_id res chain seq x y z
N MET A 1 64.35 3.80 -30.88
CA MET A 1 65.25 3.33 -29.81
C MET A 1 64.70 3.75 -28.48
N LEU A 2 64.74 2.81 -27.56
CA LEU A 2 64.43 2.89 -26.14
C LEU A 2 62.95 2.88 -25.73
N GLY A 3 62.54 1.68 -25.31
CA GLY A 3 61.37 1.40 -24.56
C GLY A 3 61.57 1.58 -23.07
N VAL A 4 60.48 1.84 -22.36
CA VAL A 4 60.39 1.72 -20.90
C VAL A 4 59.15 0.87 -20.60
N ALA A 5 59.42 -0.27 -19.99
CA ALA A 5 58.38 -1.16 -19.45
C ALA A 5 57.92 -0.61 -18.11
N GLY A 6 56.59 -0.42 -17.95
CA GLY A 6 55.96 -0.11 -16.69
C GLY A 6 55.21 -1.35 -16.16
N ALA A 7 55.62 -1.89 -15.02
CA ALA A 7 55.00 -2.99 -14.34
C ALA A 7 53.69 -2.55 -13.67
N GLY A 8 52.60 -3.15 -14.08
CA GLY A 8 51.28 -3.00 -13.43
C GLY A 8 51.19 -3.95 -12.22
N ALA A 9 51.01 -3.38 -11.02
CA ALA A 9 50.64 -4.13 -9.83
C ALA A 9 49.09 -4.24 -9.76
N THR A 10 48.60 -5.46 -9.92
CA THR A 10 47.19 -5.79 -9.68
C THR A 10 47.00 -6.03 -8.19
N ALA A 11 46.30 -5.10 -7.53
CA ALA A 11 45.80 -5.32 -6.17
C ALA A 11 44.49 -6.07 -6.23
N THR A 12 44.51 -7.34 -5.86
CA THR A 12 43.29 -8.14 -5.62
C THR A 12 42.73 -7.79 -4.25
N ALA A 13 41.59 -7.09 -4.24
CA ALA A 13 40.83 -6.87 -3.02
C ALA A 13 40.02 -8.13 -2.71
N LEU A 14 40.36 -8.76 -1.58
CA LEU A 14 39.58 -9.85 -0.99
C LEU A 14 38.32 -9.24 -0.31
N ALA A 15 37.15 -9.55 -0.83
CA ALA A 15 35.87 -9.27 -0.14
C ALA A 15 35.68 -10.27 1.02
N PRO A 16 35.16 -9.84 2.18
CA PRO A 16 34.87 -10.75 3.27
C PRO A 16 33.67 -11.65 2.90
N GLN A 17 33.92 -12.96 2.93
CA GLN A 17 32.85 -13.96 2.84
C GLN A 17 32.11 -14.01 4.18
N VAL A 18 30.86 -13.56 4.19
CA VAL A 18 29.94 -13.82 5.30
C VAL A 18 29.39 -15.23 5.12
N ALA A 19 29.83 -16.15 5.98
CA ALA A 19 29.30 -17.51 6.00
C ALA A 19 27.91 -17.52 6.63
N PHE A 20 26.90 -17.82 5.83
CA PHE A 20 25.56 -18.18 6.32
C PHE A 20 25.61 -19.59 6.89
N GLN A 21 25.41 -19.76 8.19
CA GLN A 21 25.13 -21.05 8.81
C GLN A 21 23.61 -21.28 8.75
N PRO A 22 23.14 -22.35 8.11
CA PRO A 22 21.73 -22.73 8.21
C PRO A 22 21.46 -23.34 9.60
N ALA A 23 20.46 -22.82 10.29
CA ALA A 23 19.95 -23.42 11.51
C ALA A 23 19.30 -24.77 11.16
N LEU A 24 19.91 -25.85 11.64
CA LEU A 24 19.36 -27.20 11.56
C LEU A 24 18.14 -27.31 12.49
N VAL A 25 16.94 -27.33 11.91
CA VAL A 25 15.74 -27.77 12.63
C VAL A 25 15.81 -29.29 12.71
N SER A 26 16.04 -29.83 13.91
CA SER A 26 16.05 -31.24 14.21
C SER A 26 14.62 -31.80 14.09
N LEU A 27 14.34 -32.56 13.06
CA LEU A 27 13.16 -33.42 12.99
C LEU A 27 13.44 -34.69 13.78
N ALA A 28 12.90 -34.77 14.98
CA ALA A 28 12.89 -36.03 15.74
C ALA A 28 11.88 -36.99 15.13
N SER A 29 12.38 -38.02 14.44
CA SER A 29 11.62 -39.20 14.05
C SER A 29 11.59 -40.18 15.23
N GLY A 30 10.43 -40.40 15.80
CA GLY A 30 10.18 -41.44 16.77
C GLY A 30 8.96 -42.25 16.35
N SER A 31 9.21 -43.41 15.72
CA SER A 31 8.19 -44.41 15.53
C SER A 31 8.28 -45.42 16.70
N GLU A 32 7.22 -45.53 17.49
CA GLU A 32 6.93 -46.79 18.21
C GLU A 32 5.42 -47.03 18.22
N HIS A 33 5.08 -48.16 17.59
CA HIS A 33 3.77 -48.80 17.76
C HIS A 33 3.70 -49.52 19.13
N SER A 34 2.68 -49.18 19.91
CA SER A 34 2.10 -50.18 20.81
C SER A 34 0.63 -49.86 21.05
N SER A 35 -0.18 -50.89 20.84
CA SER A 35 -1.61 -50.94 21.12
C SER A 35 -1.89 -51.00 22.63
N HIS A 36 -2.89 -50.29 23.09
CA HIS A 36 -4.05 -50.76 23.86
C HIS A 36 -4.82 -49.57 24.44
N GLY A 37 -6.12 -49.64 24.31
CA GLY A 37 -7.04 -48.58 24.63
C GLY A 37 -7.14 -48.27 26.13
N GLU A 38 -7.26 -46.96 26.35
CA GLU A 38 -8.06 -46.39 27.42
C GLU A 38 -8.61 -45.08 26.89
N THR A 39 -9.94 -44.97 26.87
CA THR A 39 -10.65 -43.73 26.61
C THR A 39 -10.42 -42.77 27.75
N THR A 40 -9.29 -42.07 27.72
CA THR A 40 -9.13 -40.84 28.49
C THR A 40 -10.00 -39.76 27.83
N LYS A 41 -11.09 -39.39 28.48
CA LYS A 41 -11.78 -38.13 28.20
C LYS A 41 -10.71 -37.04 28.26
N SER A 42 -10.31 -36.54 27.11
CA SER A 42 -9.54 -35.33 26.98
C SER A 42 -10.33 -34.27 27.75
N SER A 43 -9.74 -33.70 28.78
CA SER A 43 -10.26 -32.48 29.38
C SER A 43 -10.27 -31.42 28.28
N ALA A 44 -11.46 -31.18 27.71
CA ALA A 44 -11.66 -30.07 26.79
C ALA A 44 -11.14 -28.81 27.49
N ASN A 45 -10.21 -28.13 26.84
CA ASN A 45 -9.71 -26.84 27.28
C ASN A 45 -10.93 -25.92 27.36
N GLN A 46 -11.34 -25.50 28.56
CA GLN A 46 -12.56 -24.70 28.80
C GLN A 46 -12.47 -23.27 28.25
N ASN A 47 -11.54 -23.03 27.33
CA ASN A 47 -11.28 -21.75 26.68
C ASN A 47 -11.39 -21.79 25.15
N GLU A 48 -11.98 -22.81 24.56
CA GLU A 48 -12.23 -22.83 23.12
C GLU A 48 -13.64 -22.34 22.84
N MET A 49 -13.74 -21.22 22.06
CA MET A 49 -14.97 -20.69 21.51
C MET A 49 -15.77 -21.82 20.81
N THR A 50 -17.04 -21.95 21.13
CA THR A 50 -17.94 -22.87 20.44
C THR A 50 -18.21 -22.43 19.00
N ALA A 51 -18.79 -23.30 18.19
CA ALA A 51 -19.19 -22.93 16.82
C ALA A 51 -20.20 -21.79 16.81
N ASP A 52 -21.20 -21.83 17.69
CA ASP A 52 -22.23 -20.79 17.79
C ASP A 52 -21.63 -19.43 18.21
N GLU A 53 -20.72 -19.43 19.20
CA GLU A 53 -20.00 -18.21 19.60
C GLU A 53 -19.13 -17.65 18.48
N MET A 54 -18.48 -18.52 17.70
CA MET A 54 -17.69 -18.12 16.53
C MET A 54 -18.58 -17.48 15.47
N ASP A 55 -19.73 -18.10 15.15
CA ASP A 55 -20.70 -17.57 14.18
C ASP A 55 -21.26 -16.22 14.63
N GLU A 56 -21.57 -16.05 15.92
CA GLU A 56 -22.02 -14.76 16.48
C GLU A 56 -20.97 -13.66 16.33
N HIS A 57 -19.69 -13.96 16.56
CA HIS A 57 -18.58 -13.00 16.38
C HIS A 57 -18.43 -12.61 14.91
N HIS A 58 -18.45 -13.60 13.99
CA HIS A 58 -18.33 -13.35 12.56
C HIS A 58 -19.50 -12.50 12.05
N GLU A 59 -20.74 -12.84 12.42
CA GLU A 59 -21.95 -12.10 12.05
C GLU A 59 -21.91 -10.65 12.59
N ALA A 60 -21.47 -10.45 13.85
CA ALA A 60 -21.36 -9.13 14.45
C ALA A 60 -20.35 -8.24 13.68
N GLY A 61 -19.21 -8.80 13.29
CA GLY A 61 -18.22 -8.12 12.44
C GLY A 61 -18.81 -7.65 11.13
N ILE A 62 -19.51 -8.54 10.41
CA ILE A 62 -20.18 -8.22 9.13
C ILE A 62 -21.26 -7.15 9.31
N LYS A 63 -22.10 -7.28 10.35
CA LYS A 63 -23.16 -6.30 10.64
C LYS A 63 -22.66 -4.92 11.02
N SER A 64 -21.44 -4.82 11.51
CA SER A 64 -20.82 -3.54 11.87
C SER A 64 -20.17 -2.81 10.67
N PHE A 65 -20.00 -3.47 9.54
CA PHE A 65 -19.36 -2.90 8.34
C PHE A 65 -20.32 -2.01 7.51
N PRO A 66 -19.87 -0.81 7.05
CA PRO A 66 -18.63 -0.13 7.42
C PRO A 66 -18.76 0.57 8.79
N ALA A 67 -17.81 0.28 9.69
CA ALA A 67 -17.80 0.89 11.01
C ALA A 67 -17.25 2.33 10.98
N PRO A 68 -17.88 3.28 11.69
CA PRO A 68 -17.38 4.65 11.73
C PRO A 68 -16.07 4.74 12.54
N THR A 69 -15.10 5.45 12.01
CA THR A 69 -13.85 5.83 12.68
C THR A 69 -13.54 7.29 12.40
N LYS A 70 -12.65 7.88 13.22
CA LYS A 70 -12.21 9.26 12.99
C LYS A 70 -11.16 9.31 11.90
N GLY A 71 -11.26 10.37 11.07
CA GLY A 71 -10.31 10.64 9.99
C GLY A 71 -10.50 9.70 8.80
N LYS A 72 -10.26 10.25 7.64
CA LYS A 72 -10.27 9.55 6.35
C LYS A 72 -9.01 9.98 5.59
N GLY A 73 -8.19 9.01 5.20
CA GLY A 73 -7.02 9.24 4.37
C GLY A 73 -7.33 9.20 2.88
N GLY A 74 -6.34 9.58 2.08
CA GLY A 74 -6.41 9.45 0.62
C GLY A 74 -7.42 10.38 -0.07
N LEU A 75 -7.94 11.41 0.60
CA LEU A 75 -8.77 12.43 -0.05
C LEU A 75 -7.92 13.29 -0.98
N ILE A 76 -8.49 13.68 -2.12
CA ILE A 76 -7.80 14.53 -3.09
C ILE A 76 -7.40 15.85 -2.44
N LEU A 77 -6.14 16.23 -2.57
CA LEU A 77 -5.61 17.53 -2.14
C LEU A 77 -5.76 18.51 -3.28
N GLU A 78 -6.62 19.51 -3.07
CA GLU A 78 -6.75 20.59 -4.03
C GLU A 78 -5.49 21.48 -4.02
N PRO A 79 -4.86 21.74 -5.18
CA PRO A 79 -3.69 22.60 -5.26
C PRO A 79 -4.04 24.07 -5.10
N GLU A 80 -3.14 24.83 -4.49
CA GLU A 80 -3.08 26.27 -4.70
C GLU A 80 -2.48 26.54 -6.09
N ILE A 81 -2.99 27.58 -6.80
CA ILE A 81 -2.50 27.91 -8.15
C ILE A 81 -1.66 29.17 -8.10
N GLU A 82 -0.38 29.05 -8.42
CA GLU A 82 0.57 30.16 -8.55
C GLU A 82 1.03 30.29 -10.01
N GLY A 83 0.38 31.19 -10.77
CA GLY A 83 0.59 31.24 -12.23
C GLY A 83 0.16 29.95 -12.90
N ASP A 84 1.11 29.24 -13.52
CA ASP A 84 0.88 27.93 -14.16
C ASP A 84 1.33 26.75 -13.26
N ILE A 85 1.68 27.02 -11.99
CA ILE A 85 2.19 26.01 -11.05
C ILE A 85 1.07 25.55 -10.13
N LYS A 86 0.88 24.23 -10.03
CA LYS A 86 0.04 23.58 -9.01
C LYS A 86 0.86 23.38 -7.74
N VAL A 87 0.49 24.06 -6.65
CA VAL A 87 1.23 24.03 -5.38
C VAL A 87 0.48 23.15 -4.38
N PHE A 88 1.17 22.14 -3.86
CA PHE A 88 0.67 21.24 -2.82
C PHE A 88 1.49 21.42 -1.54
N ASN A 89 0.81 21.51 -0.40
CA ASN A 89 1.45 21.68 0.89
C ASN A 89 1.29 20.41 1.73
N LEU A 90 2.41 19.79 2.11
CA LEU A 90 2.45 18.59 2.95
C LEU A 90 3.11 18.92 4.28
N THR A 91 2.46 18.57 5.38
CA THR A 91 3.00 18.65 6.73
C THR A 91 3.21 17.24 7.27
N CYS A 92 4.45 16.89 7.59
CA CYS A 92 4.77 15.64 8.27
C CYS A 92 4.54 15.84 9.77
N GLU A 93 3.65 15.05 10.38
CA GLU A 93 3.29 15.20 11.78
C GLU A 93 2.84 13.87 12.39
N ILE A 94 2.89 13.78 13.72
CA ILE A 94 2.46 12.60 14.47
C ILE A 94 1.03 12.85 14.97
N VAL A 95 0.15 11.88 14.72
CA VAL A 95 -1.24 11.94 15.19
C VAL A 95 -1.67 10.63 15.84
N ARG A 96 -2.77 10.67 16.57
CA ARG A 96 -3.49 9.47 16.97
C ARG A 96 -4.45 9.09 15.86
N TRP A 97 -4.18 7.96 15.24
CA TRP A 97 -4.96 7.43 14.12
C TRP A 97 -5.94 6.36 14.59
N ASP A 98 -7.20 6.53 14.22
CA ASP A 98 -8.28 5.60 14.53
C ASP A 98 -8.35 4.55 13.41
N HIS A 99 -7.64 3.42 13.59
CA HIS A 99 -7.46 2.38 12.58
C HIS A 99 -8.72 1.55 12.36
N SER A 100 -9.31 1.06 13.44
CA SER A 100 -10.54 0.27 13.47
C SER A 100 -11.22 0.42 14.83
N PRO A 101 -12.46 0.00 15.03
CA PRO A 101 -13.16 0.15 16.30
C PRO A 101 -12.31 -0.31 17.50
N GLY A 102 -12.00 0.61 18.41
CA GLY A 102 -11.18 0.36 19.57
C GLY A 102 -9.66 0.30 19.35
N VAL A 103 -9.19 0.38 18.10
CA VAL A 103 -7.76 0.36 17.77
C VAL A 103 -7.28 1.75 17.37
N ILE A 104 -6.71 2.47 18.34
CA ILE A 104 -6.14 3.81 18.14
C ILE A 104 -4.63 3.72 18.31
N VAL A 105 -3.88 4.11 17.28
CA VAL A 105 -2.43 3.99 17.20
C VAL A 105 -1.76 5.33 16.96
N GLU A 106 -0.46 5.43 17.24
CA GLU A 106 0.35 6.55 16.80
C GLU A 106 0.67 6.36 15.31
N ALA A 107 0.36 7.36 14.49
CA ALA A 107 0.72 7.39 13.08
C ALA A 107 1.56 8.62 12.74
N TRP A 108 2.49 8.45 11.82
CA TRP A 108 3.27 9.51 11.21
C TRP A 108 2.66 9.82 9.85
N THR A 109 2.24 11.03 9.64
CA THR A 109 1.28 11.34 8.56
C THR A 109 1.74 12.50 7.70
N TYR A 110 1.23 12.55 6.48
CA TYR A 110 1.13 13.79 5.73
C TYR A 110 -0.27 14.40 5.98
N ASN A 111 -0.29 15.61 6.50
CA ASN A 111 -1.52 16.39 6.77
C ASN A 111 -2.51 15.69 7.73
N GLY A 112 -2.00 14.95 8.72
CA GLY A 112 -2.81 14.37 9.81
C GLY A 112 -3.65 13.14 9.44
N VAL A 113 -3.45 12.53 8.28
CA VAL A 113 -4.24 11.38 7.79
C VAL A 113 -3.37 10.25 7.22
N VAL A 114 -3.90 9.02 7.21
CA VAL A 114 -3.29 7.83 6.59
C VAL A 114 -4.30 7.16 5.64
N PRO A 115 -3.93 6.92 4.38
CA PRO A 115 -2.76 7.48 3.70
C PRO A 115 -2.83 8.99 3.65
N GLY A 116 -1.69 9.65 3.41
CA GLY A 116 -1.63 11.08 3.11
C GLY A 116 -2.56 11.46 1.96
N PRO A 117 -2.84 12.76 1.77
CA PRO A 117 -3.76 13.21 0.72
C PRO A 117 -3.33 12.72 -0.66
N GLU A 118 -4.30 12.37 -1.52
CA GLU A 118 -4.04 12.05 -2.91
C GLU A 118 -3.70 13.31 -3.70
N ILE A 119 -2.52 13.33 -4.35
CA ILE A 119 -2.11 14.39 -5.27
C ILE A 119 -2.54 14.01 -6.68
N ARG A 120 -3.24 14.92 -7.37
CA ARG A 120 -3.59 14.77 -8.80
C ARG A 120 -2.98 15.86 -9.65
N ALA A 121 -2.29 15.45 -10.72
CA ALA A 121 -1.74 16.35 -11.73
C ALA A 121 -1.94 15.76 -13.12
N THR A 122 -1.77 16.58 -14.15
CA THR A 122 -1.89 16.15 -15.55
C THR A 122 -0.51 16.19 -16.20
N GLU A 123 -0.27 15.32 -17.18
CA GLU A 123 0.94 15.40 -18.00
C GLU A 123 1.16 16.81 -18.56
N GLY A 124 2.36 17.35 -18.37
CA GLY A 124 2.73 18.71 -18.75
C GLY A 124 2.54 19.76 -17.66
N ASP A 125 1.81 19.47 -16.57
CA ASP A 125 1.72 20.39 -15.43
C ASP A 125 3.08 20.60 -14.77
N THR A 126 3.31 21.80 -14.26
CA THR A 126 4.37 22.03 -13.27
C THR A 126 3.77 21.95 -11.88
N VAL A 127 4.36 21.11 -11.05
CA VAL A 127 3.95 20.92 -9.66
C VAL A 127 5.03 21.41 -8.71
N ARG A 128 4.59 22.03 -7.61
CA ARG A 128 5.44 22.38 -6.47
C ARG A 128 4.90 21.72 -5.23
N ILE A 129 5.71 20.92 -4.55
CA ILE A 129 5.34 20.26 -3.31
C ILE A 129 6.20 20.84 -2.18
N ASN A 130 5.56 21.62 -1.29
CA ASN A 130 6.18 22.18 -0.11
C ASN A 130 6.00 21.22 1.05
N VAL A 131 7.10 20.76 1.63
CA VAL A 131 7.10 19.81 2.75
C VAL A 131 7.56 20.52 4.01
N THR A 132 6.77 20.45 5.08
CA THR A 132 7.14 20.92 6.43
C THR A 132 7.34 19.69 7.32
N ASN A 133 8.50 19.57 7.95
CA ASN A 133 8.81 18.46 8.84
C ASN A 133 8.59 18.83 10.30
N ASN A 134 7.48 18.37 10.89
CA ASN A 134 7.18 18.49 12.33
C ASN A 134 7.44 17.17 13.09
N LEU A 135 8.14 16.20 12.46
CA LEU A 135 8.54 14.95 13.12
C LEU A 135 9.75 15.18 14.04
N PRO A 136 10.01 14.25 14.99
CA PRO A 136 11.18 14.32 15.87
C PRO A 136 12.50 13.93 15.16
N GLU A 137 12.43 13.39 13.94
CA GLU A 137 13.60 12.99 13.14
C GLU A 137 13.55 13.56 11.72
N SER A 138 14.65 13.43 11.00
CA SER A 138 14.73 13.85 9.60
C SER A 138 13.83 12.99 8.71
N THR A 139 13.35 13.60 7.63
CA THR A 139 12.53 12.92 6.60
C THR A 139 12.93 13.39 5.20
N SER A 140 12.26 12.89 4.19
CA SER A 140 12.25 13.36 2.81
C SER A 140 11.00 12.84 2.12
N VAL A 141 10.74 13.29 0.88
CA VAL A 141 9.66 12.74 0.06
C VAL A 141 10.23 12.26 -1.27
N HIS A 142 10.07 10.97 -1.53
CA HIS A 142 10.35 10.35 -2.82
C HIS A 142 9.04 10.21 -3.63
N PHE A 143 9.12 10.50 -4.92
CA PHE A 143 7.99 10.40 -5.86
C PHE A 143 8.11 9.11 -6.65
N HIS A 144 7.62 8.03 -6.06
CA HIS A 144 7.80 6.67 -6.56
C HIS A 144 7.09 6.46 -7.90
N GLY A 145 7.88 6.16 -8.92
CA GLY A 145 7.41 5.88 -10.28
C GLY A 145 7.31 7.10 -11.18
N LEU A 146 7.43 8.33 -10.66
CA LEU A 146 7.47 9.54 -11.47
C LEU A 146 8.86 9.74 -12.09
N MET A 147 8.90 10.15 -13.36
CA MET A 147 10.14 10.52 -14.04
C MET A 147 10.54 11.95 -13.69
N VAL A 148 11.05 12.16 -12.47
CA VAL A 148 11.50 13.46 -11.98
C VAL A 148 12.97 13.75 -12.34
N PRO A 149 13.43 15.03 -12.33
CA PRO A 149 14.85 15.33 -12.34
C PRO A 149 15.55 14.75 -11.11
N ASN A 150 16.78 14.26 -11.26
CA ASN A 150 17.55 13.63 -10.16
C ASN A 150 17.57 14.46 -8.86
N ALA A 151 17.71 15.79 -8.96
CA ALA A 151 17.68 16.68 -7.79
C ALA A 151 16.32 16.78 -7.09
N GLN A 152 15.26 16.19 -7.64
CA GLN A 152 13.89 16.16 -7.10
C GLN A 152 13.45 14.75 -6.68
N ASP A 153 14.37 13.79 -6.72
CA ASP A 153 14.08 12.37 -6.43
C ASP A 153 13.82 12.05 -4.95
N GLY A 154 14.24 12.94 -4.06
CA GLY A 154 13.89 12.84 -2.65
C GLY A 154 14.74 11.89 -1.82
N VAL A 155 15.91 11.43 -2.29
CA VAL A 155 16.78 10.49 -1.57
C VAL A 155 17.84 11.23 -0.76
N PRO A 156 17.78 11.22 0.58
CA PRO A 156 18.76 11.90 1.43
C PRO A 156 20.18 11.43 1.17
N PHE A 157 21.13 12.40 1.18
CA PHE A 157 22.57 12.21 0.97
C PHE A 157 22.97 11.78 -0.45
N ILE A 158 21.99 11.47 -1.33
CA ILE A 158 22.23 11.17 -2.75
C ILE A 158 21.77 12.32 -3.63
N THR A 159 20.49 12.68 -3.54
CA THR A 159 19.88 13.71 -4.41
C THR A 159 19.60 15.01 -3.66
N GLN A 160 19.54 14.97 -2.32
CA GLN A 160 19.26 16.14 -1.48
C GLN A 160 19.81 15.96 -0.05
N PRO A 161 19.91 17.03 0.76
CA PRO A 161 20.04 16.91 2.20
C PRO A 161 18.70 16.41 2.82
N PRO A 162 18.74 15.72 3.99
CA PRO A 162 17.52 15.37 4.70
C PRO A 162 16.80 16.63 5.20
N ILE A 163 15.47 16.56 5.27
CA ILE A 163 14.62 17.61 5.87
C ILE A 163 14.62 17.40 7.38
N LYS A 164 15.38 18.20 8.14
CA LYS A 164 15.49 18.05 9.59
C LYS A 164 14.21 18.50 10.31
N PRO A 165 14.02 18.10 11.59
CA PRO A 165 12.93 18.60 12.41
C PRO A 165 12.79 20.12 12.37
N GLY A 166 11.58 20.63 12.15
CA GLY A 166 11.23 22.03 12.02
C GLY A 166 11.63 22.71 10.69
N GLN A 167 12.27 21.98 9.78
CA GLN A 167 12.66 22.51 8.47
C GLN A 167 11.55 22.31 7.43
N LYS A 168 11.69 23.13 6.36
CA LYS A 168 10.89 23.03 5.15
C LYS A 168 11.76 22.70 3.95
N TYR A 169 11.21 22.00 2.98
CA TYR A 169 11.84 21.72 1.70
C TYR A 169 10.80 21.84 0.57
N THR A 170 11.24 22.30 -0.60
CA THR A 170 10.37 22.45 -1.76
C THR A 170 10.89 21.61 -2.91
N TYR A 171 10.02 20.75 -3.43
CA TYR A 171 10.22 20.05 -4.69
C TYR A 171 9.45 20.78 -5.78
N GLU A 172 10.07 21.00 -6.94
CA GLU A 172 9.42 21.60 -8.08
C GLU A 172 9.88 20.94 -9.37
N PHE A 173 8.92 20.38 -10.12
CA PHE A 173 9.23 19.71 -11.37
C PHE A 173 8.01 19.68 -12.31
N GLN A 174 8.30 19.52 -13.60
CA GLN A 174 7.26 19.29 -14.59
C GLN A 174 6.93 17.80 -14.71
N ILE A 175 5.64 17.48 -14.73
CA ILE A 175 5.14 16.13 -15.03
C ILE A 175 5.42 15.83 -16.50
N LYS A 176 6.30 14.86 -16.76
CA LYS A 176 6.68 14.49 -18.12
C LYS A 176 5.55 13.77 -18.84
N MET A 177 5.49 13.93 -20.15
CA MET A 177 4.68 13.08 -21.02
C MET A 177 5.11 11.63 -20.88
N GLY A 178 4.16 10.69 -20.83
CA GLY A 178 4.38 9.28 -20.58
C GLY A 178 4.42 8.92 -19.08
N ASN A 179 4.08 9.86 -18.20
CA ASN A 179 3.90 9.61 -16.76
C ASN A 179 2.44 9.38 -16.35
N ALA A 180 1.47 9.40 -17.27
CA ALA A 180 0.08 9.15 -16.91
C ALA A 180 -0.09 7.78 -16.24
N GLY A 181 -0.79 7.72 -15.10
CA GLY A 181 -1.06 6.51 -14.35
C GLY A 181 -0.95 6.67 -12.83
N ALA A 182 -0.98 5.53 -12.15
CA ALA A 182 -0.90 5.45 -10.72
C ALA A 182 0.56 5.47 -10.22
N HIS A 183 0.86 6.41 -9.35
CA HIS A 183 2.16 6.59 -8.68
C HIS A 183 1.94 6.81 -7.19
N MET A 184 3.03 6.85 -6.43
CA MET A 184 3.01 7.03 -4.98
C MET A 184 3.99 8.14 -4.56
N TYR A 185 3.81 8.66 -3.37
CA TYR A 185 4.84 9.43 -2.70
C TYR A 185 4.98 8.95 -1.26
N HIS A 186 6.21 8.85 -0.79
CA HIS A 186 6.48 8.33 0.55
C HIS A 186 7.82 8.85 1.09
N SER A 187 8.05 8.68 2.39
CA SER A 187 9.35 8.99 2.98
C SER A 187 10.46 8.09 2.44
N HIS A 188 11.65 8.66 2.24
CA HIS A 188 12.85 7.92 1.87
C HIS A 188 13.99 8.11 2.89
N HIS A 189 13.65 8.43 4.16
CA HIS A 189 14.57 8.46 5.28
C HIS A 189 14.05 7.55 6.39
N ASN A 190 14.85 6.58 6.86
CA ASN A 190 14.40 5.54 7.78
C ASN A 190 13.08 4.88 7.29
N SER A 191 13.04 4.54 5.99
CA SER A 191 11.81 4.25 5.25
C SER A 191 11.00 3.10 5.84
N THR A 192 11.68 2.04 6.33
CA THR A 192 11.01 0.90 6.97
C THR A 192 10.12 1.34 8.13
N GLU A 193 10.54 2.33 8.90
CA GLU A 193 9.74 2.85 10.01
C GLU A 193 8.77 3.94 9.55
N GLN A 194 9.25 4.94 8.80
CA GLN A 194 8.46 6.10 8.44
C GLN A 194 7.29 5.75 7.51
N VAL A 195 7.51 4.91 6.50
CA VAL A 195 6.45 4.50 5.57
C VAL A 195 5.43 3.63 6.29
N THR A 196 5.86 2.61 7.02
CA THR A 196 4.93 1.70 7.72
C THR A 196 4.19 2.37 8.88
N LYS A 197 4.68 3.51 9.37
CA LYS A 197 3.96 4.38 10.31
C LYS A 197 2.97 5.33 9.63
N GLY A 198 2.92 5.38 8.29
CA GLY A 198 1.90 6.12 7.54
C GLY A 198 2.39 7.30 6.69
N LEU A 199 3.71 7.55 6.57
CA LEU A 199 4.26 8.58 5.66
C LEU A 199 4.27 8.08 4.21
N LEU A 200 3.08 7.93 3.65
CA LEU A 200 2.80 7.45 2.31
C LEU A 200 1.53 8.10 1.75
N GLY A 201 1.39 8.13 0.44
CA GLY A 201 0.20 8.64 -0.24
C GLY A 201 0.22 8.37 -1.75
N ALA A 202 -0.94 8.53 -2.38
CA ALA A 202 -1.09 8.37 -3.81
C ALA A 202 -0.71 9.64 -4.58
N PHE A 203 -0.07 9.44 -5.74
CA PHE A 203 0.14 10.48 -6.74
C PHE A 203 -0.42 9.97 -8.08
N VAL A 204 -1.54 10.53 -8.52
CA VAL A 204 -2.20 10.12 -9.76
C VAL A 204 -1.88 11.16 -10.85
N VAL A 205 -1.39 10.69 -11.98
CA VAL A 205 -1.15 11.54 -13.14
C VAL A 205 -2.20 11.23 -14.21
N GLU A 206 -3.00 12.23 -14.50
CA GLU A 206 -3.98 12.16 -15.58
C GLU A 206 -3.28 12.34 -16.94
N PRO A 207 -3.69 11.59 -17.98
CA PRO A 207 -3.14 11.80 -19.30
C PRO A 207 -3.54 13.16 -19.86
N LYS A 208 -2.64 13.82 -20.59
CA LYS A 208 -2.96 15.07 -21.30
C LYS A 208 -4.04 14.87 -22.35
N ASP A 209 -4.03 13.72 -23.02
CA ASP A 209 -5.10 13.27 -23.92
C ASP A 209 -5.81 12.07 -23.25
N PRO A 210 -7.04 12.26 -22.73
CA PRO A 210 -7.79 11.20 -22.08
C PRO A 210 -8.03 9.97 -22.96
N SER A 211 -8.01 10.10 -24.30
CA SER A 211 -8.21 8.99 -25.22
C SER A 211 -7.08 7.96 -25.23
N THR A 212 -5.94 8.31 -24.63
CA THR A 212 -4.76 7.41 -24.54
C THR A 212 -4.87 6.34 -23.48
N ARG A 213 -5.87 6.40 -22.62
CA ARG A 213 -6.14 5.41 -21.56
C ARG A 213 -7.58 4.91 -21.61
N PRO A 214 -7.85 3.68 -21.14
CA PRO A 214 -9.23 3.17 -21.06
C PRO A 214 -10.14 4.08 -20.24
N ALA A 215 -11.33 4.39 -20.79
CA ALA A 215 -12.33 5.17 -20.08
C ALA A 215 -12.89 4.40 -18.87
N PHE A 216 -13.30 5.13 -17.84
CA PHE A 216 -13.97 4.62 -16.66
C PHE A 216 -15.06 5.60 -16.20
N ASP A 217 -16.01 5.12 -15.40
CA ASP A 217 -17.12 5.92 -14.87
C ASP A 217 -16.86 6.33 -13.41
N VAL A 218 -16.24 5.42 -12.65
CA VAL A 218 -15.88 5.62 -11.23
C VAL A 218 -14.46 5.16 -11.01
N ASP A 219 -13.72 5.84 -10.13
CA ASP A 219 -12.37 5.41 -9.75
C ASP A 219 -12.17 5.35 -8.23
N TYR A 220 -11.33 4.40 -7.82
CA TYR A 220 -10.89 4.24 -6.43
C TYR A 220 -9.38 4.02 -6.38
N THR A 221 -8.73 4.69 -5.44
CA THR A 221 -7.34 4.40 -5.06
C THR A 221 -7.35 3.51 -3.81
N MET A 222 -6.70 2.36 -3.91
CA MET A 222 -6.58 1.38 -2.85
C MET A 222 -5.12 1.18 -2.47
N ILE A 223 -4.69 1.85 -1.40
CA ILE A 223 -3.35 1.70 -0.85
C ILE A 223 -3.37 0.58 0.18
N LEU A 224 -2.55 -0.43 -0.08
CA LEU A 224 -2.38 -1.61 0.75
C LEU A 224 -1.16 -1.40 1.64
N GLY A 225 -1.26 -1.79 2.89
CA GLY A 225 -0.14 -1.68 3.81
C GLY A 225 -0.25 -2.60 5.00
N ASP A 226 0.87 -2.73 5.69
CA ASP A 226 1.04 -3.48 6.91
C ASP A 226 2.00 -2.72 7.83
N GLY A 227 1.98 -3.00 9.12
CA GLY A 227 2.91 -2.37 10.05
C GLY A 227 2.27 -1.81 11.32
N PRO A 228 2.98 -0.92 12.03
CA PRO A 228 2.60 -0.49 13.38
C PRO A 228 1.34 0.38 13.43
N ILE A 229 0.80 0.85 12.31
CA ILE A 229 -0.45 1.64 12.28
C ILE A 229 -1.72 0.77 12.40
N GLY A 230 -1.65 -0.36 13.07
CA GLY A 230 -2.77 -1.25 13.36
C GLY A 230 -2.68 -2.61 12.66
N GLY A 231 -1.61 -2.90 11.96
CA GLY A 231 -1.40 -4.14 11.22
C GLY A 231 -1.82 -4.02 9.76
N PHE A 232 -2.51 -5.03 9.25
CA PHE A 232 -2.98 -5.08 7.87
C PHE A 232 -4.11 -4.10 7.62
N HIS A 233 -4.02 -3.31 6.53
CA HIS A 233 -5.00 -2.26 6.26
C HIS A 233 -5.18 -1.96 4.77
N ILE A 234 -6.33 -1.40 4.43
CA ILE A 234 -6.65 -0.75 3.17
C ILE A 234 -6.89 0.72 3.47
N ASN A 235 -6.15 1.62 2.82
CA ASN A 235 -6.25 3.07 3.03
C ASN A 235 -6.16 3.47 4.52
N GLY A 236 -5.23 2.85 5.27
CA GLY A 236 -4.99 3.13 6.68
C GLY A 236 -6.07 2.64 7.64
N LYS A 237 -7.04 1.85 7.17
CA LYS A 237 -8.14 1.28 7.96
C LYS A 237 -8.14 -0.25 7.89
N GLY A 238 -8.44 -0.89 9.02
CA GLY A 238 -8.71 -2.32 9.11
C GLY A 238 -10.19 -2.60 9.21
N PHE A 239 -10.66 -3.69 8.56
CA PHE A 239 -12.06 -4.13 8.69
C PHE A 239 -12.46 -4.24 10.19
N PRO A 240 -13.67 -3.81 10.56
CA PRO A 240 -14.79 -3.37 9.74
C PRO A 240 -14.82 -1.85 9.41
N ALA A 241 -13.72 -1.12 9.59
CA ALA A 241 -13.64 0.31 9.30
C ALA A 241 -13.10 0.64 7.89
N THR A 242 -12.81 -0.35 7.07
CA THR A 242 -12.48 -0.16 5.65
C THR A 242 -13.70 0.40 4.90
N GLU A 243 -13.44 1.21 3.86
CA GLU A 243 -14.52 1.73 3.03
C GLU A 243 -14.92 0.73 1.94
N PRO A 244 -16.23 0.52 1.70
CA PRO A 244 -16.67 -0.22 0.53
C PRO A 244 -16.45 0.58 -0.75
N LEU A 245 -16.13 -0.11 -1.84
CA LEU A 245 -16.22 0.44 -3.19
C LEU A 245 -17.69 0.38 -3.62
N THR A 246 -18.18 1.42 -4.29
CA THR A 246 -19.57 1.48 -4.75
C THR A 246 -19.61 1.91 -6.20
N CYS A 247 -20.35 1.18 -7.02
CA CYS A 247 -20.66 1.56 -8.40
C CYS A 247 -22.04 1.03 -8.82
N LYS A 248 -22.52 1.49 -9.95
CA LYS A 248 -23.74 0.97 -10.56
C LYS A 248 -23.44 -0.25 -11.42
N LYS A 249 -24.43 -1.11 -11.58
CA LYS A 249 -24.37 -2.20 -12.53
C LYS A 249 -24.06 -1.70 -13.94
N GLY A 250 -23.00 -2.27 -14.54
CA GLY A 250 -22.52 -1.93 -15.87
C GLY A 250 -21.55 -0.75 -15.95
N GLU A 251 -21.36 0.01 -14.86
CA GLU A 251 -20.31 1.03 -14.80
C GLU A 251 -18.91 0.41 -14.84
N ARG A 252 -18.00 1.12 -15.45
CA ARG A 252 -16.59 0.76 -15.51
C ARG A 252 -15.87 1.33 -14.30
N LEU A 253 -15.61 0.47 -13.32
CA LEU A 253 -14.92 0.82 -12.10
C LEU A 253 -13.41 0.65 -12.31
N LEU A 254 -12.66 1.74 -12.21
CA LEU A 254 -11.19 1.73 -12.17
C LEU A 254 -10.73 1.61 -10.72
N ILE A 255 -9.93 0.58 -10.43
CA ILE A 255 -9.26 0.44 -9.13
C ILE A 255 -7.75 0.60 -9.35
N ARG A 256 -7.15 1.55 -8.63
CA ARG A 256 -5.70 1.76 -8.58
C ARG A 256 -5.17 1.11 -7.30
N PHE A 257 -4.54 -0.03 -7.44
CA PHE A 257 -3.83 -0.68 -6.34
C PHE A 257 -2.43 -0.12 -6.20
N MET A 258 -2.02 0.13 -4.97
CA MET A 258 -0.68 0.56 -4.59
C MET A 258 -0.26 -0.19 -3.32
N ASN A 259 0.87 -0.88 -3.33
CA ASN A 259 1.35 -1.57 -2.14
C ASN A 259 2.53 -0.82 -1.52
N GLU A 260 2.29 -0.18 -0.40
CA GLU A 260 3.26 0.55 0.42
C GLU A 260 3.71 -0.24 1.67
N GLY A 261 3.21 -1.48 1.80
CA GLY A 261 3.57 -2.39 2.88
C GLY A 261 4.91 -3.09 2.66
N LEU A 262 5.28 -3.91 3.62
CA LEU A 262 6.49 -4.75 3.58
C LEU A 262 6.22 -6.15 3.03
N MET A 263 4.95 -6.54 2.93
CA MET A 263 4.50 -7.85 2.49
C MET A 263 3.75 -7.78 1.15
N ILE A 264 3.66 -8.94 0.49
CA ILE A 264 2.81 -9.09 -0.70
C ILE A 264 1.34 -9.17 -0.28
N HIS A 265 0.46 -8.63 -1.12
CA HIS A 265 -0.98 -8.66 -0.89
C HIS A 265 -1.72 -9.12 -2.15
N PRO A 266 -2.04 -10.43 -2.27
CA PRO A 266 -2.90 -10.92 -3.36
C PRO A 266 -4.34 -10.49 -3.08
N MET A 267 -4.84 -9.49 -3.81
CA MET A 267 -6.20 -8.98 -3.64
C MET A 267 -7.18 -9.76 -4.51
N HIS A 268 -8.20 -10.34 -3.87
CA HIS A 268 -9.22 -11.17 -4.49
C HIS A 268 -10.59 -10.51 -4.42
N LEU A 269 -11.20 -10.31 -5.59
CA LEU A 269 -12.57 -9.82 -5.73
C LEU A 269 -13.49 -10.98 -6.06
N HIS A 270 -14.53 -11.16 -5.26
CA HIS A 270 -15.60 -12.12 -5.54
C HIS A 270 -16.49 -11.68 -6.70
N GLY A 271 -16.98 -12.63 -7.48
CA GLY A 271 -18.05 -12.47 -8.48
C GLY A 271 -17.60 -11.90 -9.83
N PHE A 272 -16.61 -11.02 -9.88
CA PHE A 272 -16.24 -10.33 -11.11
C PHE A 272 -14.74 -10.44 -11.43
N PRO A 273 -14.38 -10.66 -12.71
CA PRO A 273 -12.98 -10.59 -13.13
C PRO A 273 -12.48 -9.15 -13.11
N MET A 274 -11.24 -8.96 -12.68
CA MET A 274 -10.49 -7.73 -12.80
C MET A 274 -9.70 -7.75 -14.10
N GLN A 275 -9.93 -6.81 -15.02
CA GLN A 275 -9.10 -6.61 -16.19
C GLN A 275 -7.90 -5.74 -15.83
N VAL A 276 -6.72 -6.33 -15.72
CA VAL A 276 -5.47 -5.60 -15.47
C VAL A 276 -5.07 -4.86 -16.73
N ILE A 277 -5.06 -3.52 -16.66
CA ILE A 277 -4.79 -2.62 -17.80
C ILE A 277 -3.43 -1.95 -17.72
N ALA A 278 -2.88 -1.76 -16.52
CA ALA A 278 -1.58 -1.13 -16.32
C ALA A 278 -0.84 -1.72 -15.12
N GLN A 279 0.49 -1.66 -15.19
CA GLN A 279 1.40 -1.96 -14.08
C GLN A 279 2.42 -0.84 -13.96
N ASP A 280 2.68 -0.39 -12.74
CA ASP A 280 3.69 0.64 -12.39
C ASP A 280 3.54 1.95 -13.20
N GLY A 281 2.28 2.32 -13.53
CA GLY A 281 1.93 3.48 -14.34
C GLY A 281 1.88 3.21 -15.85
N TRP A 282 2.42 2.09 -16.33
CA TRP A 282 2.50 1.78 -17.76
C TRP A 282 1.35 0.90 -18.20
N LEU A 283 0.67 1.28 -19.30
CA LEU A 283 -0.33 0.43 -19.93
C LEU A 283 0.30 -0.87 -20.43
N LEU A 284 -0.39 -1.97 -20.16
CA LEU A 284 0.02 -3.27 -20.68
C LEU A 284 -0.24 -3.34 -22.18
N PRO A 285 0.71 -3.84 -22.99
CA PRO A 285 0.48 -4.05 -24.41
C PRO A 285 -0.72 -4.96 -24.71
N GLN A 286 -0.99 -5.89 -23.78
CA GLN A 286 -2.13 -6.79 -23.82
C GLN A 286 -2.70 -6.93 -22.40
N PRO A 287 -3.84 -6.30 -22.11
CA PRO A 287 -4.55 -6.49 -20.85
C PRO A 287 -4.96 -7.96 -20.63
N TYR A 288 -4.97 -8.41 -19.37
CA TYR A 288 -5.38 -9.76 -18.99
C TYR A 288 -6.39 -9.74 -17.85
N HIS A 289 -7.12 -10.84 -17.66
CA HIS A 289 -8.09 -10.99 -16.58
C HIS A 289 -7.55 -11.87 -15.47
N CYS A 290 -7.89 -11.52 -14.23
CA CYS A 290 -7.69 -12.33 -13.04
C CYS A 290 -8.82 -12.06 -12.04
N ASP A 291 -8.99 -12.92 -11.08
CA ASP A 291 -9.84 -12.71 -9.90
C ASP A 291 -9.01 -12.40 -8.65
N THR A 292 -7.73 -12.75 -8.70
CA THR A 292 -6.76 -12.55 -7.63
C THR A 292 -5.48 -11.94 -8.22
N LEU A 293 -5.19 -10.71 -7.82
CA LEU A 293 -4.02 -9.98 -8.29
C LEU A 293 -2.97 -9.87 -7.19
N ASN A 294 -1.79 -10.49 -7.40
CA ASN A 294 -0.69 -10.41 -6.46
C ASN A 294 0.06 -9.06 -6.62
N ILE A 295 0.12 -8.27 -5.55
CA ILE A 295 0.73 -6.95 -5.54
C ILE A 295 1.92 -6.96 -4.57
N ALA A 296 3.13 -6.93 -5.10
CA ALA A 296 4.35 -6.88 -4.29
C ALA A 296 4.60 -5.46 -3.75
N PRO A 297 5.40 -5.32 -2.68
CA PRO A 297 5.84 -4.02 -2.17
C PRO A 297 6.39 -3.11 -3.29
N GLY A 298 5.93 -1.87 -3.35
CA GLY A 298 6.29 -0.88 -4.36
C GLY A 298 5.56 -1.01 -5.70
N GLN A 299 4.86 -2.13 -5.96
CA GLN A 299 4.08 -2.28 -7.20
C GLN A 299 2.77 -1.51 -7.16
N ARG A 300 2.36 -1.07 -8.34
CA ARG A 300 1.07 -0.42 -8.60
C ARG A 300 0.41 -1.08 -9.79
N PHE A 301 -0.89 -1.32 -9.69
CA PHE A 301 -1.70 -1.85 -10.78
C PHE A 301 -2.95 -1.01 -10.97
N GLU A 302 -3.39 -0.92 -12.21
CA GLU A 302 -4.71 -0.39 -12.53
C GLU A 302 -5.55 -1.48 -13.17
N VAL A 303 -6.76 -1.66 -12.63
CA VAL A 303 -7.69 -2.68 -13.12
C VAL A 303 -9.05 -2.06 -13.42
N ILE A 304 -9.73 -2.56 -14.44
CA ILE A 304 -11.12 -2.25 -14.73
C ILE A 304 -11.99 -3.43 -14.31
N VAL A 305 -13.05 -3.15 -13.56
CA VAL A 305 -14.11 -4.08 -13.21
C VAL A 305 -15.42 -3.55 -13.81
N VAL A 306 -16.22 -4.42 -14.43
CA VAL A 306 -17.54 -4.08 -14.95
C VAL A 306 -18.55 -5.05 -14.34
N PRO A 307 -19.16 -4.72 -13.20
CA PRO A 307 -20.07 -5.63 -12.53
C PRO A 307 -21.41 -5.69 -13.27
N ASP A 308 -21.92 -6.89 -13.45
CA ASP A 308 -23.17 -7.17 -14.18
C ASP A 308 -24.28 -7.73 -13.29
N GLU A 309 -24.06 -7.81 -11.98
CA GLU A 309 -25.02 -8.28 -10.99
C GLU A 309 -25.02 -7.40 -9.74
N LEU A 310 -26.24 -7.10 -9.23
CA LEU A 310 -26.42 -6.31 -8.01
C LEU A 310 -26.00 -7.09 -6.78
N GLY A 311 -25.55 -6.39 -5.73
CA GLY A 311 -25.27 -7.02 -4.44
C GLY A 311 -24.05 -6.48 -3.74
N VAL A 312 -23.66 -7.17 -2.68
CA VAL A 312 -22.45 -6.90 -1.89
C VAL A 312 -21.48 -8.05 -2.08
N TRP A 313 -20.31 -7.75 -2.60
CA TRP A 313 -19.31 -8.72 -3.01
C TRP A 313 -18.06 -8.57 -2.17
N ALA A 314 -17.62 -9.66 -1.53
CA ALA A 314 -16.41 -9.61 -0.70
C ALA A 314 -15.18 -9.24 -1.53
N PHE A 315 -14.30 -8.44 -0.94
CA PHE A 315 -13.05 -8.04 -1.55
C PHE A 315 -11.95 -8.03 -0.47
N HIS A 316 -10.97 -8.92 -0.57
CA HIS A 316 -10.01 -9.13 0.51
C HIS A 316 -8.63 -9.62 0.03
N CYS A 317 -7.63 -9.50 0.88
CA CYS A 317 -6.34 -10.14 0.67
C CYS A 317 -6.48 -11.66 0.81
N HIS A 318 -5.94 -12.43 -0.15
CA HIS A 318 -6.03 -13.90 -0.14
C HIS A 318 -4.88 -14.58 0.63
N ILE A 319 -3.99 -13.84 1.27
CA ILE A 319 -3.26 -14.33 2.42
C ILE A 319 -4.23 -14.24 3.61
N LEU A 320 -4.90 -15.35 3.91
CA LEU A 320 -6.08 -15.36 4.78
C LEU A 320 -5.78 -14.80 6.17
N SER A 321 -4.57 -15.02 6.70
CA SER A 321 -4.12 -14.42 7.96
C SER A 321 -4.00 -12.89 7.94
N HIS A 322 -4.18 -12.22 6.78
CA HIS A 322 -4.27 -10.76 6.68
C HIS A 322 -5.72 -10.24 6.68
N ALA A 323 -6.70 -11.14 6.56
CA ALA A 323 -8.09 -10.79 6.32
C ALA A 323 -9.08 -11.47 7.26
N GLU A 324 -8.72 -12.60 7.85
CA GLU A 324 -9.62 -13.41 8.67
C GLU A 324 -8.88 -14.14 9.79
N SER A 325 -9.54 -14.30 10.91
CA SER A 325 -9.12 -15.09 12.07
C SER A 325 -10.28 -15.93 12.59
N ARG A 326 -10.07 -16.66 13.69
CA ARG A 326 -11.14 -17.36 14.37
C ARG A 326 -12.23 -16.42 14.93
N GLU A 327 -11.91 -15.16 15.14
CA GLU A 327 -12.83 -14.13 15.64
C GLU A 327 -13.59 -13.39 14.53
N GLY A 328 -13.37 -13.77 13.27
CA GLY A 328 -14.01 -13.18 12.10
C GLY A 328 -13.05 -12.40 11.20
N MET A 329 -13.63 -11.65 10.28
CA MET A 329 -12.88 -10.81 9.35
C MET A 329 -12.22 -9.63 10.05
N PHE A 330 -11.03 -9.28 9.61
CA PHE A 330 -10.26 -8.12 10.08
C PHE A 330 -9.34 -7.60 8.96
N GLY A 331 -8.55 -6.56 9.26
CA GLY A 331 -7.45 -6.12 8.41
C GLY A 331 -7.87 -5.79 6.98
N MET A 332 -7.29 -6.54 6.01
CA MET A 332 -7.44 -6.24 4.58
C MET A 332 -8.69 -6.89 3.97
N THR A 333 -9.84 -6.56 4.51
CA THR A 333 -11.16 -6.94 4.00
C THR A 333 -12.01 -5.70 3.75
N THR A 334 -12.73 -5.68 2.63
CA THR A 334 -13.74 -4.69 2.27
C THR A 334 -14.80 -5.34 1.38
N ALA A 335 -15.63 -4.56 0.71
CA ALA A 335 -16.63 -5.06 -0.23
C ALA A 335 -16.75 -4.14 -1.45
N LEU A 336 -17.19 -4.72 -2.58
CA LEU A 336 -17.77 -4.00 -3.71
C LEU A 336 -19.29 -4.04 -3.57
N ILE A 337 -19.92 -2.87 -3.53
CA ILE A 337 -21.38 -2.71 -3.48
C ILE A 337 -21.85 -2.26 -4.87
N VAL A 338 -22.64 -3.11 -5.53
CA VAL A 338 -23.19 -2.83 -6.85
C VAL A 338 -24.66 -2.45 -6.71
N THR A 339 -25.00 -1.25 -7.16
CA THR A 339 -26.36 -0.67 -7.12
C THR A 339 -26.98 -0.55 -8.51
N GLU A 340 -28.25 -0.10 -8.59
CA GLU A 340 -28.94 0.17 -9.86
C GLU A 340 -28.42 1.46 -10.52
#